data_0c59c05e56768428271bb9f53c428106
#
_entry.id   0c59c05e56768428271bb9f53c428106
#
_cell.length_a   1.000
_cell.length_b   1.000
_cell.length_c   1.000
_cell.angle_alpha   90.00
_cell.angle_beta   90.00
_cell.angle_gamma   90.00
#
_symmetry.space_group_name_H-M   'P 1'
#
loop_
_entity.id
_entity.type
_entity.pdbx_description
1 polymer ?
#
loop_
_entity_poly.entity_id
_entity_poly.type
_entity_poly.pdbx_seq_one_letter_code
_entity_poly.pdbx_strand_id
1 'polypeptide(L)'
;MSIGIMQGRLLPPIGDHFQCFPREQWADEVFLAKEAGLSGIEWIYDLYGADVNPLATDAGIEKMKSLSARHGVAIHSVCADYFMDRPFLRASRVELAERVTVLRWLLQRCQLLAIDRIVLPFVDSAKINTQEDIEQVIALLNSVLETAAAMNIELHLETSLPPNEFAAMLARISHPLVKVNFDSGNSAALGYDLQEEFLAYGERIGSVHVKDRLRDGGTVPLGTGDAKLDLLFDALEEIGYNRNLILQVARDIPGEEVTWAKKNRSFVEELLFSQRSSQAIS
;
A
#
# COMPACT_ATOMS: atom_id res chain seq x y z
N MET A 1 -11.90 11.02 -4.74
CA MET A 1 -10.68 10.32 -4.27
C MET A 1 -9.65 11.37 -3.87
N SER A 2 -8.88 11.14 -2.81
CA SER A 2 -7.74 11.98 -2.42
C SER A 2 -6.43 11.26 -2.75
N ILE A 3 -5.32 11.99 -2.84
CA ILE A 3 -4.04 11.44 -3.27
C ILE A 3 -3.05 11.53 -2.12
N GLY A 4 -2.53 10.41 -1.68
CA GLY A 4 -1.42 10.25 -0.75
C GLY A 4 -0.18 9.71 -1.44
N ILE A 5 0.86 9.46 -0.66
CA ILE A 5 2.14 8.95 -1.18
C ILE A 5 2.72 7.89 -0.23
N MET A 6 3.42 6.93 -0.78
CA MET A 6 4.24 5.99 -0.03
C MET A 6 5.37 6.73 0.67
N GLN A 7 5.58 6.45 1.94
CA GLN A 7 6.66 7.03 2.74
C GLN A 7 8.04 6.81 2.08
N GLY A 8 8.96 7.73 2.31
CA GLY A 8 10.29 7.73 1.72
C GLY A 8 10.36 8.29 0.29
N ARG A 9 9.21 8.58 -0.36
CA ARG A 9 9.20 9.13 -1.73
C ARG A 9 9.43 10.64 -1.78
N LEU A 10 9.31 11.35 -0.67
CA LEU A 10 9.53 12.78 -0.58
C LEU A 10 10.94 13.16 -0.10
N LEU A 11 11.78 12.15 0.09
CA LEU A 11 13.15 12.25 0.57
C LEU A 11 14.11 11.55 -0.40
N PRO A 12 15.37 11.96 -0.46
CA PRO A 12 16.38 11.25 -1.25
C PRO A 12 16.43 9.75 -0.90
N PRO A 13 16.77 8.89 -1.85
CA PRO A 13 16.90 7.45 -1.59
C PRO A 13 18.00 7.18 -0.57
N ILE A 14 17.80 6.17 0.27
CA ILE A 14 18.75 5.76 1.29
C ILE A 14 19.56 4.58 0.75
N GLY A 15 20.82 4.83 0.38
CA GLY A 15 21.66 3.80 -0.23
C GLY A 15 21.00 3.18 -1.45
N ASP A 16 21.02 1.85 -1.54
CA ASP A 16 20.42 1.08 -2.64
C ASP A 16 18.96 0.70 -2.37
N HIS A 17 18.35 1.18 -1.26
CA HIS A 17 16.95 0.87 -0.95
C HIS A 17 16.01 1.65 -1.86
N PHE A 18 15.26 0.94 -2.69
CA PHE A 18 14.18 1.55 -3.47
C PHE A 18 13.07 2.10 -2.58
N GLN A 19 12.73 1.39 -1.52
CA GLN A 19 11.73 1.73 -0.52
C GLN A 19 12.20 1.30 0.86
N CYS A 20 12.18 2.22 1.82
CA CYS A 20 12.45 1.91 3.23
C CYS A 20 11.97 3.07 4.12
N PHE A 21 11.83 2.79 5.42
CA PHE A 21 11.51 3.81 6.41
C PHE A 21 12.64 4.85 6.52
N PRO A 22 12.37 6.17 6.40
CA PRO A 22 13.38 7.22 6.44
C PRO A 22 13.77 7.57 7.89
N ARG A 23 14.63 6.74 8.48
CA ARG A 23 15.01 6.69 9.90
C ARG A 23 15.23 8.08 10.55
N GLU A 24 15.96 8.95 9.91
CA GLU A 24 16.34 10.26 10.48
C GLU A 24 15.36 11.38 10.12
N GLN A 25 14.75 11.31 8.93
CA GLN A 25 13.98 12.41 8.35
C GLN A 25 12.48 12.14 8.24
N TRP A 26 11.97 11.05 8.86
CA TRP A 26 10.56 10.68 8.76
C TRP A 26 9.58 11.80 9.17
N ALA A 27 10.01 12.67 10.11
CA ALA A 27 9.18 13.77 10.59
C ALA A 27 9.07 14.91 9.57
N ASP A 28 10.11 15.14 8.78
CA ASP A 28 10.13 16.17 7.75
C ASP A 28 9.22 15.81 6.59
N GLU A 29 9.05 14.52 6.31
CA GLU A 29 8.20 14.03 5.24
C GLU A 29 6.75 14.48 5.36
N VAL A 30 6.24 14.65 6.59
CA VAL A 30 4.87 15.15 6.82
C VAL A 30 4.73 16.59 6.31
N PHE A 31 5.73 17.43 6.53
CA PHE A 31 5.75 18.79 5.98
C PHE A 31 5.91 18.77 4.45
N LEU A 32 6.80 17.94 3.91
CA LEU A 32 7.04 17.82 2.47
C LEU A 32 5.79 17.30 1.73
N ALA A 33 5.01 16.40 2.34
CA ALA A 33 3.74 15.94 1.80
C ALA A 33 2.73 17.10 1.67
N LYS A 34 2.65 17.99 2.67
CA LYS A 34 1.85 19.21 2.58
C LYS A 34 2.34 20.11 1.43
N GLU A 35 3.65 20.36 1.34
CA GLU A 35 4.24 21.16 0.26
C GLU A 35 3.95 20.56 -1.13
N ALA A 36 3.91 19.24 -1.24
CA ALA A 36 3.52 18.54 -2.46
C ALA A 36 2.01 18.59 -2.73
N GLY A 37 1.19 19.09 -1.78
CA GLY A 37 -0.27 19.13 -1.89
C GLY A 37 -0.94 17.76 -1.75
N LEU A 38 -0.29 16.85 -1.06
CA LEU A 38 -0.79 15.49 -0.82
C LEU A 38 -1.67 15.45 0.42
N SER A 39 -2.67 14.56 0.40
CA SER A 39 -3.63 14.40 1.50
C SER A 39 -3.06 13.60 2.67
N GLY A 40 -2.05 12.78 2.42
CA GLY A 40 -1.47 11.93 3.45
C GLY A 40 -0.34 11.04 2.96
N ILE A 41 0.14 10.23 3.89
CA ILE A 41 1.25 9.30 3.71
C ILE A 41 0.77 7.89 4.04
N GLU A 42 1.15 6.90 3.23
CA GLU A 42 1.16 5.51 3.63
C GLU A 42 2.48 5.22 4.33
N TRP A 43 2.39 4.84 5.59
CA TRP A 43 3.53 4.69 6.49
C TRP A 43 4.23 3.36 6.29
N ILE A 44 5.55 3.35 6.22
CA ILE A 44 6.35 2.13 6.13
C ILE A 44 6.69 1.61 7.53
N TYR A 45 6.41 0.33 7.74
CA TYR A 45 6.97 -0.44 8.83
C TYR A 45 7.80 -1.58 8.26
N ASP A 46 9.12 -1.44 8.26
CA ASP A 46 10.12 -2.38 7.72
C ASP A 46 11.12 -2.83 8.78
N LEU A 47 11.89 -3.85 8.48
CA LEU A 47 12.94 -4.33 9.38
C LEU A 47 14.08 -3.32 9.52
N TYR A 48 14.41 -2.59 8.45
CA TYR A 48 15.47 -1.58 8.43
C TYR A 48 15.24 -0.46 9.43
N GLY A 49 14.02 0.02 9.58
CA GLY A 49 13.65 1.12 10.44
C GLY A 49 13.01 0.74 11.76
N ALA A 50 12.72 -0.53 12.02
CA ALA A 50 11.88 -0.97 13.14
C ALA A 50 12.32 -0.47 14.52
N ASP A 51 13.62 -0.35 14.74
CA ASP A 51 14.23 0.09 16.01
C ASP A 51 14.03 1.58 16.31
N VAL A 52 13.82 2.41 15.30
CA VAL A 52 13.64 3.88 15.42
C VAL A 52 12.28 4.36 14.90
N ASN A 53 11.44 3.45 14.40
CA ASN A 53 10.12 3.80 13.91
C ASN A 53 9.27 4.38 15.06
N PRO A 54 8.66 5.56 14.90
CA PRO A 54 7.88 6.19 15.96
C PRO A 54 6.67 5.35 16.41
N LEU A 55 6.23 4.40 15.59
CA LEU A 55 5.23 3.41 16.01
C LEU A 55 5.66 2.62 17.25
N ALA A 56 6.95 2.49 17.52
CA ALA A 56 7.47 1.68 18.62
C ALA A 56 7.15 2.24 20.01
N THR A 57 6.89 3.55 20.14
CA THR A 57 6.69 4.22 21.43
C THR A 57 5.44 5.10 21.47
N ASP A 58 4.87 5.31 22.65
CA ASP A 58 3.73 6.20 22.81
C ASP A 58 4.11 7.67 22.53
N ALA A 59 5.33 8.07 22.90
CA ALA A 59 5.84 9.40 22.54
C ALA A 59 5.96 9.58 21.02
N GLY A 60 6.35 8.54 20.30
CA GLY A 60 6.38 8.52 18.85
C GLY A 60 4.99 8.69 18.23
N ILE A 61 4.00 7.94 18.74
CA ILE A 61 2.59 8.06 18.34
C ILE A 61 2.08 9.50 18.53
N GLU A 62 2.33 10.09 19.70
CA GLU A 62 1.89 11.48 19.96
C GLU A 62 2.62 12.48 19.05
N LYS A 63 3.90 12.25 18.73
CA LYS A 63 4.62 13.07 17.75
C LYS A 63 4.02 12.94 16.35
N MET A 64 3.67 11.73 15.89
CA MET A 64 3.00 11.50 14.61
C MET A 64 1.65 12.24 14.55
N LYS A 65 0.81 12.11 15.57
CA LYS A 65 -0.48 12.83 15.67
C LYS A 65 -0.29 14.34 15.60
N SER A 66 0.68 14.86 16.36
CA SER A 66 0.98 16.30 16.40
C SER A 66 1.41 16.83 15.04
N LEU A 67 2.27 16.12 14.34
CA LEU A 67 2.74 16.49 12.99
C LEU A 67 1.59 16.42 11.97
N SER A 68 0.81 15.34 11.99
CA SER A 68 -0.36 15.17 11.14
C SER A 68 -1.36 16.32 11.33
N ALA A 69 -1.72 16.65 12.57
CA ALA A 69 -2.64 17.74 12.88
C ALA A 69 -2.08 19.10 12.47
N ARG A 70 -0.78 19.37 12.73
CA ARG A 70 -0.12 20.63 12.39
C ARG A 70 -0.10 20.90 10.89
N HIS A 71 0.14 19.87 10.09
CA HIS A 71 0.33 20.03 8.65
C HIS A 71 -0.94 19.70 7.85
N GLY A 72 -1.96 19.12 8.47
CA GLY A 72 -3.18 18.67 7.78
C GLY A 72 -2.91 17.51 6.82
N VAL A 73 -1.93 16.67 7.13
CA VAL A 73 -1.53 15.50 6.35
C VAL A 73 -1.83 14.25 7.16
N ALA A 74 -2.71 13.40 6.67
CA ALA A 74 -3.10 12.17 7.36
C ALA A 74 -2.02 11.08 7.23
N ILE A 75 -2.00 10.14 8.19
CA ILE A 75 -1.39 8.84 7.97
C ILE A 75 -2.51 7.92 7.50
N HIS A 76 -2.51 7.59 6.21
CA HIS A 76 -3.64 6.88 5.59
C HIS A 76 -3.70 5.40 5.92
N SER A 77 -2.52 4.77 6.00
CA SER A 77 -2.35 3.32 6.12
C SER A 77 -0.93 2.99 6.59
N VAL A 78 -0.70 1.74 6.92
CA VAL A 78 0.64 1.20 7.12
C VAL A 78 0.92 0.14 6.08
N CYS A 79 2.02 0.29 5.32
CA CYS A 79 2.59 -0.78 4.51
C CYS A 79 3.58 -1.58 5.39
N ALA A 80 3.26 -2.84 5.64
CA ALA A 80 4.01 -3.68 6.57
C ALA A 80 5.12 -4.46 5.85
N ASP A 81 6.08 -3.72 5.24
CA ASP A 81 7.23 -4.27 4.50
C ASP A 81 8.13 -5.15 5.38
N TYR A 82 8.03 -5.03 6.70
CA TYR A 82 8.65 -5.93 7.67
C TYR A 82 8.40 -7.40 7.33
N PHE A 83 7.20 -7.73 6.81
CA PHE A 83 6.85 -9.10 6.47
C PHE A 83 7.37 -9.55 5.11
N MET A 84 8.04 -8.70 4.35
CA MET A 84 8.87 -9.11 3.20
C MET A 84 10.23 -9.62 3.68
N ASP A 85 10.85 -8.96 4.67
CA ASP A 85 12.11 -9.39 5.27
C ASP A 85 11.94 -10.57 6.24
N ARG A 86 10.78 -10.66 6.88
CA ARG A 86 10.37 -11.68 7.83
C ARG A 86 9.06 -12.33 7.38
N PRO A 87 9.06 -13.10 6.27
CA PRO A 87 7.84 -13.63 5.67
C PRO A 87 7.10 -14.58 6.60
N PHE A 88 5.77 -14.50 6.63
CA PHE A 88 4.93 -15.47 7.33
C PHE A 88 5.05 -16.87 6.75
N LEU A 89 5.21 -16.93 5.43
CA LEU A 89 5.34 -18.18 4.68
C LEU A 89 6.72 -18.78 4.84
N ARG A 90 6.79 -20.11 4.81
CA ARG A 90 8.06 -20.87 4.94
C ARG A 90 8.81 -20.61 6.25
N ALA A 91 8.11 -20.09 7.24
CA ALA A 91 8.63 -19.82 8.57
C ALA A 91 8.52 -21.08 9.45
N SER A 92 9.46 -21.24 10.37
CA SER A 92 9.30 -22.20 11.46
C SER A 92 8.11 -21.79 12.35
N ARG A 93 7.61 -22.73 13.15
CA ARG A 93 6.49 -22.46 14.08
C ARG A 93 6.79 -21.33 15.07
N VAL A 94 8.02 -21.22 15.53
CA VAL A 94 8.46 -20.16 16.46
C VAL A 94 8.47 -18.82 15.75
N GLU A 95 9.11 -18.73 14.59
CA GLU A 95 9.16 -17.50 13.80
C GLU A 95 7.76 -17.00 13.38
N LEU A 96 6.87 -17.92 12.99
CA LEU A 96 5.49 -17.55 12.65
C LEU A 96 4.77 -16.94 13.86
N ALA A 97 4.93 -17.52 15.06
CA ALA A 97 4.33 -16.99 16.28
C ALA A 97 4.87 -15.59 16.63
N GLU A 98 6.17 -15.36 16.44
CA GLU A 98 6.79 -14.03 16.62
C GLU A 98 6.21 -13.02 15.63
N ARG A 99 6.10 -13.37 14.33
CA ARG A 99 5.56 -12.49 13.28
C ARG A 99 4.09 -12.16 13.49
N VAL A 100 3.29 -13.13 13.94
CA VAL A 100 1.89 -12.90 14.34
C VAL A 100 1.82 -11.95 15.54
N THR A 101 2.74 -12.06 16.49
CA THR A 101 2.83 -11.13 17.62
C THR A 101 3.15 -9.70 17.16
N VAL A 102 4.09 -9.55 16.21
CA VAL A 102 4.40 -8.24 15.59
C VAL A 102 3.18 -7.68 14.86
N LEU A 103 2.44 -8.49 14.09
CA LEU A 103 1.24 -8.02 13.39
C LEU A 103 0.16 -7.56 14.38
N ARG A 104 -0.10 -8.30 15.43
CA ARG A 104 -1.07 -7.89 16.48
C ARG A 104 -0.64 -6.61 17.18
N TRP A 105 0.63 -6.45 17.47
CA TRP A 105 1.18 -5.20 17.99
C TRP A 105 1.00 -4.05 17.00
N LEU A 106 1.28 -4.26 15.72
CA LEU A 106 1.13 -3.24 14.68
C LEU A 106 -0.33 -2.79 14.56
N LEU A 107 -1.30 -3.71 14.64
CA LEU A 107 -2.72 -3.39 14.70
C LEU A 107 -3.04 -2.45 15.88
N GLN A 108 -2.49 -2.72 17.08
CA GLN A 108 -2.67 -1.84 18.24
C GLN A 108 -2.09 -0.44 18.01
N ARG A 109 -0.92 -0.35 17.36
CA ARG A 109 -0.30 0.96 17.05
C ARG A 109 -1.11 1.74 16.02
N CYS A 110 -1.64 1.05 15.00
CA CYS A 110 -2.54 1.65 14.03
C CYS A 110 -3.82 2.20 14.67
N GLN A 111 -4.43 1.46 15.60
CA GLN A 111 -5.60 1.91 16.33
C GLN A 111 -5.35 3.23 17.08
N LEU A 112 -4.18 3.38 17.73
CA LEU A 112 -3.81 4.61 18.43
C LEU A 112 -3.69 5.83 17.50
N LEU A 113 -3.41 5.62 16.23
CA LEU A 113 -3.28 6.65 15.18
C LEU A 113 -4.58 6.85 14.39
N ALA A 114 -5.65 6.11 14.71
CA ALA A 114 -6.89 6.06 13.93
C ALA A 114 -6.65 5.64 12.46
N ILE A 115 -5.64 4.81 12.21
CA ILE A 115 -5.38 4.19 10.91
C ILE A 115 -6.33 3.00 10.78
N ASP A 116 -7.05 2.94 9.66
CA ASP A 116 -8.10 1.95 9.42
C ASP A 116 -7.66 0.73 8.60
N ARG A 117 -6.42 0.69 8.11
CA ARG A 117 -5.92 -0.43 7.30
C ARG A 117 -4.41 -0.64 7.36
N ILE A 118 -4.01 -1.89 7.17
CA ILE A 118 -2.62 -2.32 7.02
C ILE A 118 -2.51 -3.08 5.70
N VAL A 119 -1.53 -2.72 4.87
CA VAL A 119 -1.17 -3.49 3.67
C VAL A 119 -0.18 -4.59 4.07
N LEU A 120 -0.50 -5.82 3.71
CA LEU A 120 0.31 -7.02 3.93
C LEU A 120 0.87 -7.49 2.59
N PRO A 121 2.15 -7.26 2.30
CA PRO A 121 2.75 -7.65 1.03
C PRO A 121 3.13 -9.14 1.02
N PHE A 122 2.51 -9.89 0.10
CA PHE A 122 2.85 -11.26 -0.28
C PHE A 122 3.44 -11.26 -1.69
N VAL A 123 4.49 -10.48 -1.86
CA VAL A 123 5.21 -10.27 -3.13
C VAL A 123 6.70 -10.56 -2.94
N ASP A 124 7.46 -10.59 -4.00
CA ASP A 124 8.91 -10.80 -4.01
C ASP A 124 9.35 -12.04 -3.16
N SER A 125 10.12 -11.84 -2.10
CA SER A 125 10.59 -12.91 -1.22
C SER A 125 9.46 -13.56 -0.42
N ALA A 126 8.40 -12.82 -0.14
CA ALA A 126 7.23 -13.24 0.61
C ALA A 126 6.10 -13.82 -0.26
N LYS A 127 6.29 -13.90 -1.59
CA LYS A 127 5.24 -14.32 -2.52
C LYS A 127 4.67 -15.71 -2.22
N ILE A 128 3.39 -15.86 -2.53
CA ILE A 128 2.67 -17.12 -2.47
C ILE A 128 3.04 -17.94 -3.71
N ASN A 129 3.58 -19.15 -3.51
CA ASN A 129 4.08 -19.99 -4.60
C ASN A 129 3.31 -21.31 -4.74
N THR A 130 2.67 -21.77 -3.70
CA THR A 130 2.07 -23.12 -3.64
C THR A 130 0.70 -23.07 -3.01
N GLN A 131 -0.08 -24.14 -3.21
CA GLN A 131 -1.36 -24.32 -2.52
C GLN A 131 -1.18 -24.36 -0.99
N GLU A 132 -0.07 -24.90 -0.50
CA GLU A 132 0.25 -24.89 0.94
C GLU A 132 0.45 -23.47 1.46
N ASP A 133 1.14 -22.60 0.69
CA ASP A 133 1.27 -21.18 1.04
C ASP A 133 -0.12 -20.50 1.15
N ILE A 134 -1.05 -20.81 0.24
CA ILE A 134 -2.44 -20.30 0.31
C ILE A 134 -3.11 -20.74 1.62
N GLU A 135 -3.00 -22.01 2.00
CA GLU A 135 -3.53 -22.51 3.27
C GLU A 135 -2.91 -21.79 4.47
N GLN A 136 -1.61 -21.54 4.43
CA GLN A 136 -0.92 -20.81 5.50
C GLN A 136 -1.40 -19.36 5.60
N VAL A 137 -1.61 -18.66 4.48
CA VAL A 137 -2.16 -17.29 4.47
C VAL A 137 -3.57 -17.26 5.06
N ILE A 138 -4.44 -18.18 4.65
CA ILE A 138 -5.80 -18.28 5.19
C ILE A 138 -5.78 -18.54 6.70
N ALA A 139 -4.95 -19.47 7.16
CA ALA A 139 -4.81 -19.78 8.58
C ALA A 139 -4.26 -18.58 9.37
N LEU A 140 -3.26 -17.88 8.83
CA LEU A 140 -2.71 -16.66 9.38
C LEU A 140 -3.79 -15.60 9.58
N LEU A 141 -4.53 -15.27 8.52
CA LEU A 141 -5.57 -14.24 8.56
C LEU A 141 -6.64 -14.61 9.60
N ASN A 142 -7.14 -15.84 9.58
CA ASN A 142 -8.12 -16.29 10.57
C ASN A 142 -7.62 -16.15 12.01
N SER A 143 -6.31 -16.30 12.25
CA SER A 143 -5.71 -16.16 13.59
C SER A 143 -5.67 -14.72 14.10
N VAL A 144 -5.75 -13.72 13.23
CA VAL A 144 -5.64 -12.29 13.59
C VAL A 144 -6.93 -11.50 13.35
N LEU A 145 -7.91 -12.06 12.63
CA LEU A 145 -9.14 -11.36 12.25
C LEU A 145 -9.98 -10.89 13.44
N GLU A 146 -10.05 -11.66 14.52
CA GLU A 146 -10.73 -11.22 15.74
C GLU A 146 -10.07 -9.96 16.34
N THR A 147 -8.74 -9.92 16.35
CA THR A 147 -7.97 -8.75 16.80
C THR A 147 -8.20 -7.56 15.88
N ALA A 148 -8.13 -7.75 14.56
CA ALA A 148 -8.37 -6.71 13.58
C ALA A 148 -9.81 -6.16 13.66
N ALA A 149 -10.80 -7.04 13.84
CA ALA A 149 -12.21 -6.68 14.00
C ALA A 149 -12.47 -5.86 15.27
N ALA A 150 -11.86 -6.25 16.40
CA ALA A 150 -11.98 -5.50 17.65
C ALA A 150 -11.43 -4.07 17.55
N MET A 151 -10.51 -3.84 16.61
CA MET A 151 -9.87 -2.54 16.36
C MET A 151 -10.45 -1.81 15.13
N ASN A 152 -11.36 -2.47 14.39
CA ASN A 152 -11.92 -1.99 13.12
C ASN A 152 -10.83 -1.62 12.10
N ILE A 153 -9.83 -2.50 11.92
CA ILE A 153 -8.71 -2.31 10.98
C ILE A 153 -8.81 -3.36 9.88
N GLU A 154 -8.79 -2.91 8.63
CA GLU A 154 -8.76 -3.77 7.45
C GLU A 154 -7.36 -4.34 7.21
N LEU A 155 -7.29 -5.58 6.72
CA LEU A 155 -6.08 -6.25 6.26
C LEU A 155 -6.11 -6.29 4.73
N HIS A 156 -5.28 -5.50 4.09
CA HIS A 156 -5.22 -5.41 2.63
C HIS A 156 -4.07 -6.27 2.10
N LEU A 157 -4.41 -7.25 1.29
CA LEU A 157 -3.45 -8.19 0.72
C LEU A 157 -2.94 -7.66 -0.61
N GLU A 158 -1.63 -7.57 -0.76
CA GLU A 158 -0.96 -7.38 -2.04
C GLU A 158 -0.28 -8.68 -2.42
N THR A 159 -0.60 -9.26 -3.60
CA THR A 159 -0.06 -10.56 -4.01
C THR A 159 0.41 -10.57 -5.45
N SER A 160 1.27 -11.53 -5.79
CA SER A 160 1.65 -11.84 -7.17
C SER A 160 0.85 -13.02 -7.76
N LEU A 161 -0.23 -13.44 -7.09
CA LEU A 161 -1.08 -14.53 -7.61
C LEU A 161 -1.80 -14.10 -8.89
N PRO A 162 -1.99 -15.03 -9.84
CA PRO A 162 -2.89 -14.80 -10.97
C PRO A 162 -4.30 -14.41 -10.50
N PRO A 163 -5.05 -13.60 -11.27
CA PRO A 163 -6.34 -13.07 -10.85
C PRO A 163 -7.33 -14.14 -10.34
N ASN A 164 -7.46 -15.24 -11.05
CA ASN A 164 -8.37 -16.33 -10.68
C ASN A 164 -7.95 -17.07 -9.40
N GLU A 165 -6.64 -17.23 -9.18
CA GLU A 165 -6.12 -17.87 -7.98
C GLU A 165 -6.30 -16.95 -6.75
N PHE A 166 -6.06 -15.65 -6.93
CA PHE A 166 -6.30 -14.68 -5.86
C PHE A 166 -7.78 -14.59 -5.51
N ALA A 167 -8.68 -14.53 -6.50
CA ALA A 167 -10.12 -14.56 -6.28
C ALA A 167 -10.56 -15.84 -5.55
N ALA A 168 -10.03 -17.00 -5.95
CA ALA A 168 -10.33 -18.29 -5.30
C ALA A 168 -9.86 -18.31 -3.83
N MET A 169 -8.69 -17.75 -3.53
CA MET A 169 -8.21 -17.58 -2.15
C MET A 169 -9.12 -16.65 -1.35
N LEU A 170 -9.48 -15.50 -1.91
CA LEU A 170 -10.35 -14.50 -1.26
C LEU A 170 -11.75 -15.06 -0.99
N ALA A 171 -12.31 -15.91 -1.87
CA ALA A 171 -13.61 -16.55 -1.69
C ALA A 171 -13.63 -17.45 -0.45
N ARG A 172 -12.49 -17.98 -0.01
CA ARG A 172 -12.35 -18.80 1.19
C ARG A 172 -12.20 -17.95 2.48
N ILE A 173 -12.06 -16.63 2.34
CA ILE A 173 -11.92 -15.67 3.44
C ILE A 173 -13.10 -14.69 3.37
N SER A 174 -14.25 -15.11 3.92
CA SER A 174 -15.49 -14.34 3.82
C SER A 174 -15.60 -13.17 4.80
N HIS A 175 -14.48 -12.72 5.37
CA HIS A 175 -14.48 -11.62 6.34
C HIS A 175 -14.36 -10.24 5.65
N PRO A 176 -15.25 -9.27 5.98
CA PRO A 176 -15.30 -7.98 5.29
C PRO A 176 -14.04 -7.11 5.45
N LEU A 177 -13.26 -7.33 6.51
CA LEU A 177 -12.00 -6.61 6.75
C LEU A 177 -10.81 -7.12 5.94
N VAL A 178 -10.95 -8.27 5.24
CA VAL A 178 -9.90 -8.71 4.32
C VAL A 178 -10.20 -8.13 2.95
N LYS A 179 -9.31 -7.27 2.48
CA LYS A 179 -9.42 -6.51 1.23
C LYS A 179 -8.20 -6.76 0.35
N VAL A 180 -8.25 -6.21 -0.83
CA VAL A 180 -7.13 -6.21 -1.79
C VAL A 180 -6.43 -4.85 -1.76
N ASN A 181 -5.11 -4.83 -1.70
CA ASN A 181 -4.30 -3.71 -2.15
C ASN A 181 -3.96 -3.96 -3.62
N PHE A 182 -4.52 -3.17 -4.51
CA PHE A 182 -4.23 -3.25 -5.94
C PHE A 182 -3.02 -2.38 -6.27
N ASP A 183 -1.91 -3.00 -6.68
CA ASP A 183 -0.71 -2.29 -7.17
C ASP A 183 -0.67 -2.37 -8.70
N SER A 184 -0.98 -1.25 -9.35
CA SER A 184 -1.07 -1.18 -10.81
C SER A 184 0.24 -1.52 -11.52
N GLY A 185 1.38 -1.17 -10.93
CA GLY A 185 2.69 -1.48 -11.50
C GLY A 185 3.07 -2.95 -11.33
N ASN A 186 2.76 -3.56 -10.20
CA ASN A 186 3.03 -4.99 -9.99
C ASN A 186 2.17 -5.85 -10.91
N SER A 187 0.88 -5.50 -11.09
CA SER A 187 -0.01 -6.12 -12.07
C SER A 187 0.56 -6.01 -13.49
N ALA A 188 0.96 -4.81 -13.92
CA ALA A 188 1.55 -4.57 -15.24
C ALA A 188 2.84 -5.38 -15.46
N ALA A 189 3.72 -5.42 -14.46
CA ALA A 189 4.97 -6.17 -14.54
C ALA A 189 4.74 -7.67 -14.68
N LEU A 190 3.70 -8.20 -14.04
CA LEU A 190 3.27 -9.61 -14.16
C LEU A 190 2.52 -9.89 -15.46
N GLY A 191 2.12 -8.84 -16.20
CA GLY A 191 1.40 -8.93 -17.45
C GLY A 191 -0.04 -9.37 -17.31
N TYR A 192 -0.66 -9.11 -16.15
CA TYR A 192 -2.07 -9.41 -15.92
C TYR A 192 -2.96 -8.43 -16.70
N ASP A 193 -4.13 -8.90 -17.09
CA ASP A 193 -5.12 -8.06 -17.72
C ASP A 193 -5.99 -7.38 -16.67
N LEU A 194 -6.02 -6.05 -16.72
CA LEU A 194 -6.74 -5.23 -15.75
C LEU A 194 -8.23 -5.59 -15.64
N GLN A 195 -8.87 -5.87 -16.77
CA GLN A 195 -10.29 -6.21 -16.78
C GLN A 195 -10.55 -7.58 -16.12
N GLU A 196 -9.66 -8.56 -16.37
CA GLU A 196 -9.74 -9.86 -15.70
C GLU A 196 -9.56 -9.72 -14.18
N GLU A 197 -8.61 -8.87 -13.73
CA GLU A 197 -8.39 -8.60 -12.31
C GLU A 197 -9.63 -7.95 -11.65
N PHE A 198 -10.19 -6.92 -12.28
CA PHE A 198 -11.36 -6.22 -11.74
C PHE A 198 -12.62 -7.09 -11.76
N LEU A 199 -12.81 -7.93 -12.77
CA LEU A 199 -13.88 -8.93 -12.79
C LEU A 199 -13.70 -10.00 -11.71
N ALA A 200 -12.46 -10.40 -11.42
CA ALA A 200 -12.18 -11.45 -10.46
C ALA A 200 -12.31 -11.00 -8.98
N TYR A 201 -11.85 -9.80 -8.65
CA TYR A 201 -11.82 -9.35 -7.25
C TYR A 201 -12.00 -7.82 -7.06
N GLY A 202 -12.46 -7.08 -8.07
CA GLY A 202 -12.64 -5.62 -8.00
C GLY A 202 -13.47 -5.16 -6.79
N GLU A 203 -14.55 -5.84 -6.44
CA GLU A 203 -15.39 -5.53 -5.27
C GLU A 203 -14.64 -5.65 -3.92
N ARG A 204 -13.51 -6.35 -3.92
CA ARG A 204 -12.66 -6.53 -2.73
C ARG A 204 -11.54 -5.50 -2.65
N ILE A 205 -11.33 -4.65 -3.66
CA ILE A 205 -10.29 -3.62 -3.65
C ILE A 205 -10.60 -2.60 -2.55
N GLY A 206 -9.67 -2.47 -1.60
CA GLY A 206 -9.76 -1.56 -0.46
C GLY A 206 -8.70 -0.45 -0.50
N SER A 207 -7.58 -0.65 -1.18
CA SER A 207 -6.55 0.35 -1.43
C SER A 207 -5.91 0.16 -2.80
N VAL A 208 -5.30 1.24 -3.31
CA VAL A 208 -4.65 1.27 -4.62
C VAL A 208 -3.30 1.95 -4.50
N HIS A 209 -2.26 1.26 -4.93
CA HIS A 209 -0.97 1.83 -5.24
C HIS A 209 -0.93 2.23 -6.71
N VAL A 210 -0.77 3.53 -6.95
CA VAL A 210 -0.58 4.07 -8.31
C VAL A 210 0.90 4.03 -8.63
N LYS A 211 1.26 3.12 -9.50
CA LYS A 211 2.62 2.80 -9.90
C LYS A 211 2.62 2.42 -11.38
N ASP A 212 3.71 2.67 -12.06
CA ASP A 212 3.88 2.21 -13.43
C ASP A 212 5.16 1.39 -13.57
N ARG A 213 5.08 0.30 -14.30
CA ARG A 213 6.20 -0.61 -14.56
C ARG A 213 6.13 -1.11 -16.00
N LEU A 214 7.29 -1.45 -16.53
CA LEU A 214 7.36 -2.25 -17.75
C LEU A 214 7.04 -3.72 -17.43
N ARG A 215 6.43 -4.42 -18.37
CA ARG A 215 6.22 -5.86 -18.27
C ARG A 215 7.58 -6.56 -18.07
N ASP A 216 7.63 -7.47 -17.10
CA ASP A 216 8.88 -8.12 -16.67
C ASP A 216 10.01 -7.15 -16.29
N GLY A 217 9.69 -5.87 -16.06
CA GLY A 217 10.64 -4.79 -15.87
C GLY A 217 10.50 -4.02 -14.55
N GLY A 218 11.29 -2.96 -14.45
CA GLY A 218 11.33 -2.06 -13.29
C GLY A 218 10.24 -1.01 -13.29
N THR A 219 10.18 -0.25 -12.18
CA THR A 219 9.30 0.91 -12.04
C THR A 219 9.79 2.06 -12.91
N VAL A 220 8.86 2.68 -13.62
CA VAL A 220 9.09 3.80 -14.55
C VAL A 220 8.17 4.98 -14.20
N PRO A 221 8.42 6.19 -14.75
CA PRO A 221 7.50 7.32 -14.59
C PRO A 221 6.07 6.98 -15.01
N LEU A 222 5.07 7.52 -14.30
CA LEU A 222 3.65 7.29 -14.62
C LEU A 222 3.34 7.65 -16.08
N GLY A 223 2.61 6.77 -16.76
CA GLY A 223 2.23 6.91 -18.17
C GLY A 223 3.31 6.48 -19.16
N THR A 224 4.44 5.92 -18.71
CA THR A 224 5.52 5.44 -19.60
C THR A 224 5.74 3.94 -19.55
N GLY A 225 4.99 3.23 -18.73
CA GLY A 225 5.01 1.78 -18.59
C GLY A 225 3.77 1.10 -19.19
N ASP A 226 3.46 -0.07 -18.64
CA ASP A 226 2.41 -0.95 -19.14
C ASP A 226 1.16 -0.99 -18.23
N ALA A 227 1.08 -0.12 -17.19
CA ALA A 227 0.02 -0.18 -16.18
C ALA A 227 -1.37 0.30 -16.68
N LYS A 228 -1.46 0.85 -17.93
CA LYS A 228 -2.72 1.32 -18.52
C LYS A 228 -3.55 2.16 -17.55
N LEU A 229 -2.94 3.21 -16.99
CA LEU A 229 -3.50 3.98 -15.89
C LEU A 229 -4.83 4.64 -16.21
N ASP A 230 -5.09 5.00 -17.47
CA ASP A 230 -6.38 5.49 -17.95
C ASP A 230 -7.49 4.45 -17.72
N LEU A 231 -7.27 3.21 -18.12
CA LEU A 231 -8.23 2.11 -17.90
C LEU A 231 -8.38 1.76 -16.42
N LEU A 232 -7.30 1.90 -15.63
CA LEU A 232 -7.38 1.68 -14.19
C LEU A 232 -8.41 2.61 -13.54
N PHE A 233 -8.36 3.91 -13.87
CA PHE A 233 -9.27 4.86 -13.25
C PHE A 233 -10.70 4.65 -13.71
N ASP A 234 -10.95 4.25 -14.97
CA ASP A 234 -12.27 3.85 -15.45
C ASP A 234 -12.82 2.67 -14.64
N ALA A 235 -12.01 1.63 -14.47
CA ALA A 235 -12.40 0.46 -13.69
C ALA A 235 -12.63 0.75 -12.19
N LEU A 236 -11.85 1.65 -11.58
CA LEU A 236 -12.07 2.09 -10.21
C LEU A 236 -13.39 2.86 -10.05
N GLU A 237 -13.77 3.64 -11.04
CA GLU A 237 -15.06 4.33 -11.04
C GLU A 237 -16.22 3.34 -11.19
N GLU A 238 -16.12 2.37 -12.07
CA GLU A 238 -17.13 1.32 -12.28
C GLU A 238 -17.44 0.54 -11.01
N ILE A 239 -16.43 0.22 -10.18
CA ILE A 239 -16.63 -0.45 -8.89
C ILE A 239 -17.02 0.52 -7.76
N GLY A 240 -17.15 1.82 -8.03
CA GLY A 240 -17.49 2.84 -7.03
C GLY A 240 -16.37 3.10 -6.01
N TYR A 241 -15.11 2.89 -6.37
CA TYR A 241 -13.98 3.17 -5.49
C TYR A 241 -13.90 4.66 -5.16
N ASN A 242 -13.92 5.01 -3.90
CA ASN A 242 -13.95 6.41 -3.42
C ASN A 242 -12.91 6.73 -2.35
N ARG A 243 -11.98 5.78 -2.09
CA ARG A 243 -10.92 5.95 -1.10
C ARG A 243 -9.73 6.73 -1.68
N ASN A 244 -8.68 6.89 -0.90
CA ASN A 244 -7.45 7.53 -1.34
C ASN A 244 -6.62 6.61 -2.25
N LEU A 245 -5.87 7.25 -3.12
CA LEU A 245 -4.87 6.63 -3.99
C LEU A 245 -3.49 6.90 -3.39
N ILE A 246 -2.60 5.92 -3.39
CA ILE A 246 -1.24 6.05 -2.88
C ILE A 246 -0.24 6.03 -4.02
N LEU A 247 0.47 7.13 -4.21
CA LEU A 247 1.55 7.23 -5.17
C LEU A 247 2.75 6.40 -4.70
N GLN A 248 3.04 5.30 -5.39
CA GLN A 248 4.25 4.49 -5.21
C GLN A 248 5.14 4.59 -6.45
N VAL A 249 5.42 5.80 -6.84
CA VAL A 249 6.03 6.17 -8.13
C VAL A 249 7.53 5.89 -8.19
N ALA A 250 8.06 5.83 -9.42
CA ALA A 250 9.50 5.82 -9.66
C ALA A 250 10.17 7.02 -8.99
N ARG A 251 11.43 6.85 -8.62
CA ARG A 251 12.27 7.97 -8.22
C ARG A 251 12.77 8.71 -9.45
N ASP A 252 13.01 10.01 -9.29
CA ASP A 252 13.59 10.89 -10.31
C ASP A 252 14.91 11.48 -9.79
N ILE A 253 15.25 12.67 -10.19
CA ILE A 253 16.50 13.33 -9.84
C ILE A 253 16.55 13.58 -8.32
N PRO A 254 17.60 13.12 -7.62
CA PRO A 254 17.75 13.39 -6.19
C PRO A 254 17.78 14.89 -5.87
N GLY A 255 17.01 15.30 -4.87
CA GLY A 255 16.80 16.69 -4.48
C GLY A 255 15.54 17.32 -5.08
N GLU A 256 14.87 16.67 -6.02
CA GLU A 256 13.66 17.16 -6.67
C GLU A 256 12.40 16.34 -6.27
N GLU A 257 12.44 15.58 -5.16
CA GLU A 257 11.41 14.64 -4.77
C GLU A 257 10.03 15.30 -4.62
N VAL A 258 9.99 16.50 -4.02
CA VAL A 258 8.73 17.25 -3.85
C VAL A 258 8.18 17.73 -5.19
N THR A 259 9.03 18.23 -6.07
CA THR A 259 8.66 18.63 -7.43
C THR A 259 8.12 17.45 -8.21
N TRP A 260 8.79 16.31 -8.08
CA TRP A 260 8.38 15.06 -8.71
C TRP A 260 7.04 14.55 -8.16
N ALA A 261 6.84 14.61 -6.85
CA ALA A 261 5.56 14.24 -6.24
C ALA A 261 4.41 15.15 -6.72
N LYS A 262 4.64 16.47 -6.84
CA LYS A 262 3.66 17.41 -7.43
C LYS A 262 3.29 17.03 -8.86
N LYS A 263 4.27 16.70 -9.68
CA LYS A 263 4.05 16.29 -11.08
C LYS A 263 3.22 15.01 -11.16
N ASN A 264 3.57 13.99 -10.38
CA ASN A 264 2.82 12.73 -10.36
C ASN A 264 1.39 12.91 -9.82
N ARG A 265 1.20 13.75 -8.79
CA ARG A 265 -0.13 14.10 -8.29
C ARG A 265 -0.96 14.76 -9.41
N SER A 266 -0.41 15.77 -10.09
CA SER A 266 -1.13 16.47 -11.17
C SER A 266 -1.48 15.52 -12.32
N PHE A 267 -0.59 14.59 -12.68
CA PHE A 267 -0.87 13.56 -13.67
C PHE A 267 -2.09 12.70 -13.28
N VAL A 268 -2.16 12.25 -12.03
CA VAL A 268 -3.30 11.46 -11.55
C VAL A 268 -4.58 12.32 -11.48
N GLU A 269 -4.48 13.58 -11.06
CA GLU A 269 -5.62 14.51 -11.06
C GLU A 269 -6.18 14.72 -12.47
N GLU A 270 -5.33 14.88 -13.47
CA GLU A 270 -5.75 15.03 -14.88
C GLU A 270 -6.53 13.80 -15.37
N LEU A 271 -6.06 12.58 -15.07
CA LEU A 271 -6.77 11.35 -15.41
C LEU A 271 -8.14 11.27 -14.72
N LEU A 272 -8.22 11.62 -13.44
CA LEU A 272 -9.49 11.65 -12.70
C LEU A 272 -10.47 12.72 -13.21
N PHE A 273 -9.97 13.84 -13.76
CA PHE A 273 -10.82 14.90 -14.36
C PHE A 273 -11.31 14.56 -15.74
N SER A 274 -10.50 13.93 -16.58
CA SER A 274 -10.88 13.56 -17.95
C SER A 274 -12.09 12.61 -17.96
N GLN A 275 -12.18 11.71 -16.99
CA GLN A 275 -13.30 10.80 -16.81
C GLN A 275 -14.60 11.51 -16.48
N ARG A 276 -14.60 12.43 -15.52
CA ARG A 276 -15.81 13.21 -15.14
C ARG A 276 -16.36 14.03 -16.28
N SER A 277 -15.50 14.50 -17.19
CA SER A 277 -15.92 15.29 -18.36
C SER A 277 -16.57 14.44 -19.43
N SER A 278 -16.17 13.19 -19.59
CA SER A 278 -16.76 12.25 -20.54
C SER A 278 -18.18 11.80 -20.16
N GLN A 279 -18.48 11.72 -18.87
CA GLN A 279 -19.80 11.34 -18.35
C GLN A 279 -20.81 12.49 -18.35
N ALA A 280 -20.36 13.75 -18.28
CA ALA A 280 -21.26 14.90 -18.33
C ALA A 280 -21.84 15.14 -19.74
N ILE A 281 -21.38 14.39 -20.76
CA ILE A 281 -21.77 14.51 -22.17
C ILE A 281 -22.60 13.31 -22.64
N SER A 282 -22.66 12.22 -21.86
CA SER A 282 -23.48 11.04 -22.12
C SER A 282 -24.82 11.08 -21.35
#